data_f796d04cd99354a5eb5f67bd5b837e7c
#
_entry.id   f796d04cd99354a5eb5f67bd5b837e7c
#
_cell.length_a   1.000
_cell.length_b   1.000
_cell.length_c   1.000
_cell.angle_alpha   90.00
_cell.angle_beta   90.00
_cell.angle_gamma   90.00
#
_symmetry.space_group_name_H-M   'P 1'
#
loop_
_entity.id
_entity.type
_entity.pdbx_description
1 polymer ?
#
loop_
_entity_poly.entity_id
_entity_poly.type
_entity_poly.pdbx_seq_one_letter_code
_entity_poly.pdbx_strand_id
1 'polypeptide(L)'
;RLAELAAVEVDDIDPHSKLLTVTGKGRKTRTVPVGSVALQAIARWLEVRAPATADASDCGALFTSNRGRRISVRNIQARLKVQGRKSGMHQDVHPHMLRHSFASHMLESSGDLRAVQELLGHANISTTQIYTHLDFQHLAKVYDAAHPRAKRRTGD
;
A
#
# COMPACT_ATOMS: atom_id res chain seq x y z
N ARG A 1 0.24 7.03 2.60
CA ARG A 1 1.27 8.09 2.48
C ARG A 1 2.66 7.48 2.53
N LEU A 2 3.65 8.15 1.91
CA LEU A 2 5.00 7.60 1.81
C LEU A 2 5.67 7.34 3.18
N ALA A 3 5.47 8.23 4.13
CA ALA A 3 6.00 8.07 5.49
C ALA A 3 5.32 6.88 6.21
N GLU A 4 4.01 6.70 6.02
CA GLU A 4 3.28 5.56 6.56
C GLU A 4 3.81 4.25 5.97
N LEU A 5 4.05 4.20 4.65
CA LEU A 5 4.62 3.02 3.99
C LEU A 5 6.01 2.66 4.53
N ALA A 6 6.86 3.66 4.79
CA ALA A 6 8.19 3.42 5.37
C ALA A 6 8.13 2.90 6.81
N ALA A 7 7.05 3.22 7.53
CA ALA A 7 6.87 2.85 8.93
C ALA A 7 6.16 1.50 9.13
N VAL A 8 5.61 0.89 8.08
CA VAL A 8 4.84 -0.37 8.18
C VAL A 8 5.69 -1.48 8.79
N GLU A 9 5.12 -2.18 9.76
CA GLU A 9 5.62 -3.41 10.34
C GLU A 9 5.05 -4.65 9.65
N VAL A 10 5.66 -5.80 9.83
CA VAL A 10 5.13 -7.07 9.31
C VAL A 10 3.78 -7.38 9.94
N ASP A 11 3.66 -7.11 11.24
CA ASP A 11 2.46 -7.41 12.03
C ASP A 11 1.30 -6.44 11.76
N ASP A 12 1.55 -5.34 11.04
CA ASP A 12 0.49 -4.43 10.59
C ASP A 12 -0.38 -5.03 9.49
N ILE A 13 0.05 -6.15 8.88
CA ILE A 13 -0.66 -6.79 7.77
C ILE A 13 -1.39 -8.02 8.27
N ASP A 14 -2.70 -8.05 8.05
CA ASP A 14 -3.51 -9.26 8.15
C ASP A 14 -3.75 -9.83 6.74
N PRO A 15 -3.04 -10.89 6.33
CA PRO A 15 -3.19 -11.47 5.00
C PRO A 15 -4.52 -12.21 4.83
N HIS A 16 -5.17 -12.66 5.91
CA HIS A 16 -6.46 -13.37 5.83
C HIS A 16 -7.60 -12.41 5.53
N SER A 17 -7.67 -11.31 6.25
CA SER A 17 -8.66 -10.25 6.00
C SER A 17 -8.26 -9.30 4.87
N LYS A 18 -7.04 -9.42 4.35
CA LYS A 18 -6.43 -8.54 3.35
C LYS A 18 -6.40 -7.07 3.77
N LEU A 19 -6.06 -6.84 5.00
CA LEU A 19 -6.05 -5.52 5.62
C LEU A 19 -4.65 -5.13 6.08
N LEU A 20 -4.37 -3.83 6.02
CA LEU A 20 -3.16 -3.21 6.52
C LEU A 20 -3.55 -2.08 7.46
N THR A 21 -3.04 -2.10 8.69
CA THR A 21 -3.17 -1.02 9.64
C THR A 21 -2.03 -0.02 9.43
N VAL A 22 -2.36 1.26 9.23
CA VAL A 22 -1.38 2.32 9.07
C VAL A 22 -1.56 3.40 10.13
N THR A 23 -0.45 3.87 10.68
CA THR A 23 -0.42 4.94 11.68
C THR A 23 0.01 6.24 11.04
N GLY A 24 -0.88 7.24 11.05
CA GLY A 24 -0.67 8.56 10.49
C GLY A 24 -0.21 9.59 11.51
N LYS A 25 -0.25 10.88 11.09
CA LYS A 25 0.08 12.01 11.95
C LYS A 25 -0.81 12.03 13.20
N GLY A 26 -0.21 12.26 14.37
CA GLY A 26 -0.94 12.30 15.64
C GLY A 26 -1.29 10.90 16.18
N ARG A 27 -0.58 9.86 15.75
CA ARG A 27 -0.81 8.45 16.16
C ARG A 27 -2.23 7.93 15.83
N LYS A 28 -2.90 8.57 14.88
CA LYS A 28 -4.20 8.06 14.41
C LYS A 28 -3.97 6.87 13.50
N THR A 29 -4.53 5.74 13.88
CA THR A 29 -4.51 4.51 13.07
C THR A 29 -5.73 4.47 12.16
N ARG A 30 -5.56 3.86 10.99
CA ARG A 30 -6.65 3.45 10.12
C ARG A 30 -6.29 2.16 9.40
N THR A 31 -7.30 1.43 9.03
CA THR A 31 -7.15 0.21 8.26
C THR A 31 -7.41 0.50 6.79
N VAL A 32 -6.61 -0.09 5.91
CA VAL A 32 -6.77 0.02 4.46
C VAL A 32 -6.71 -1.36 3.81
N PRO A 33 -7.50 -1.62 2.75
CA PRO A 33 -7.46 -2.89 2.04
C PRO A 33 -6.14 -3.03 1.26
N VAL A 34 -5.65 -4.26 1.15
CA VAL A 34 -4.49 -4.63 0.36
C VAL A 34 -4.90 -5.60 -0.72
N GLY A 35 -4.67 -5.24 -1.98
CA GLY A 35 -5.00 -6.09 -3.11
C GLY A 35 -4.21 -7.40 -3.12
N SER A 36 -4.81 -8.45 -3.68
CA SER A 36 -4.24 -9.82 -3.70
C SER A 36 -2.87 -9.87 -4.36
N VAL A 37 -2.65 -9.11 -5.42
CA VAL A 37 -1.34 -9.02 -6.10
C VAL A 37 -0.27 -8.41 -5.19
N ALA A 38 -0.63 -7.40 -4.40
CA ALA A 38 0.29 -6.79 -3.44
C ALA A 38 0.63 -7.76 -2.30
N LEU A 39 -0.35 -8.51 -1.77
CA LEU A 39 -0.11 -9.53 -0.75
C LEU A 39 0.83 -10.63 -1.24
N GLN A 40 0.64 -11.11 -2.47
CA GLN A 40 1.54 -12.09 -3.08
C GLN A 40 2.96 -11.53 -3.25
N ALA A 41 3.09 -10.26 -3.63
CA ALA A 41 4.40 -9.61 -3.73
C ALA A 41 5.06 -9.44 -2.36
N ILE A 42 4.29 -9.11 -1.32
CA ILE A 42 4.76 -9.02 0.06
C ILE A 42 5.22 -10.41 0.56
N ALA A 43 4.46 -11.46 0.33
CA ALA A 43 4.83 -12.81 0.72
C ALA A 43 6.20 -13.20 0.12
N ARG A 44 6.38 -13.02 -1.19
CA ARG A 44 7.67 -13.25 -1.86
C ARG A 44 8.79 -12.37 -1.34
N TRP A 45 8.48 -11.12 -0.99
CA TRP A 45 9.46 -10.22 -0.40
C TRP A 45 9.93 -10.70 0.98
N LEU A 46 9.02 -11.22 1.81
CA LEU A 46 9.34 -11.74 3.14
C LEU A 46 10.29 -12.95 3.08
N GLU A 47 10.22 -13.77 2.03
CA GLU A 47 11.14 -14.91 1.81
C GLU A 47 12.59 -14.48 1.55
N VAL A 48 12.77 -13.34 0.85
CA VAL A 48 14.09 -12.87 0.39
C VAL A 48 14.60 -11.64 1.17
N ARG A 49 13.77 -11.07 2.02
CA ARG A 49 14.14 -9.91 2.81
C ARG A 49 15.29 -10.27 3.74
N ALA A 50 16.35 -9.47 3.70
CA ALA A 50 17.44 -9.60 4.65
C ALA A 50 16.87 -9.56 6.09
N PRO A 51 17.27 -10.50 6.96
CA PRO A 51 16.89 -10.41 8.37
C PRO A 51 17.29 -9.03 8.89
N ALA A 52 16.37 -8.42 9.64
CA ALA A 52 16.65 -7.13 10.23
C ALA A 52 17.88 -7.26 11.13
N THR A 53 18.96 -6.60 10.74
CA THR A 53 20.23 -6.68 11.46
C THR A 53 20.21 -5.70 12.63
N ALA A 54 20.51 -6.21 13.81
CA ALA A 54 21.17 -5.56 14.92
C ALA A 54 20.46 -4.47 15.73
N ASP A 55 19.61 -3.64 15.18
CA ASP A 55 18.84 -2.69 15.97
C ASP A 55 17.44 -3.27 16.23
N ALA A 56 17.13 -3.57 17.47
CA ALA A 56 15.83 -4.11 17.89
C ALA A 56 14.63 -3.26 17.39
N SER A 57 14.87 -1.98 17.10
CA SER A 57 13.88 -1.05 16.58
C SER A 57 13.44 -1.33 15.12
N ASP A 58 14.27 -2.04 14.34
CA ASP A 58 14.00 -2.31 12.93
C ASP A 58 13.55 -3.75 12.64
N CYS A 59 13.56 -4.63 13.65
CA CYS A 59 13.29 -6.07 13.46
C CYS A 59 11.89 -6.36 12.90
N GLY A 60 10.89 -5.53 13.21
CA GLY A 60 9.52 -5.64 12.70
C GLY A 60 9.30 -4.96 11.34
N ALA A 61 10.23 -4.15 10.84
CA ALA A 61 10.02 -3.37 9.62
C ALA A 61 9.67 -4.25 8.42
N LEU A 62 8.55 -3.99 7.75
CA LEU A 62 8.18 -4.73 6.55
C LEU A 62 9.20 -4.54 5.43
N PHE A 63 9.59 -3.30 5.18
CA PHE A 63 10.54 -2.98 4.12
C PHE A 63 11.89 -2.60 4.69
N THR A 64 12.91 -3.37 4.31
CA THR A 64 14.29 -3.16 4.74
C THR A 64 15.19 -2.78 3.56
N SER A 65 16.27 -2.10 3.87
CA SER A 65 17.39 -1.88 2.93
C SER A 65 18.24 -3.14 2.83
N ASN A 66 19.17 -3.15 1.86
CA ASN A 66 20.13 -4.26 1.73
C ASN A 66 21.05 -4.43 2.96
N ARG A 67 21.07 -3.44 3.86
CA ARG A 67 21.81 -3.49 5.13
C ARG A 67 20.94 -3.95 6.30
N GLY A 68 19.73 -4.46 6.04
CA GLY A 68 18.80 -4.91 7.07
C GLY A 68 18.12 -3.80 7.90
N ARG A 69 18.37 -2.52 7.62
CA ARG A 69 17.72 -1.39 8.31
C ARG A 69 16.40 -1.04 7.63
N ARG A 70 15.45 -0.50 8.37
CA ARG A 70 14.20 0.04 7.85
C ARG A 70 14.46 0.94 6.63
N ILE A 71 13.67 0.77 5.59
CA ILE A 71 13.82 1.55 4.37
C ILE A 71 13.47 3.02 4.62
N SER A 72 14.30 3.93 4.13
CA SER A 72 14.01 5.35 4.21
C SER A 72 13.03 5.81 3.12
N VAL A 73 12.29 6.87 3.40
CA VAL A 73 11.42 7.55 2.43
C VAL A 73 12.17 7.87 1.13
N ARG A 74 13.41 8.34 1.23
CA ARG A 74 14.27 8.66 0.08
C ARG A 74 14.57 7.42 -0.77
N ASN A 75 14.83 6.28 -0.13
CA ASN A 75 15.09 5.04 -0.85
C ASN A 75 13.84 4.52 -1.56
N ILE A 76 12.65 4.65 -0.95
CA ILE A 76 11.38 4.30 -1.62
C ILE A 76 11.21 5.15 -2.88
N GLN A 77 11.42 6.47 -2.79
CA GLN A 77 11.32 7.37 -3.94
C GLN A 77 12.31 7.00 -5.05
N ALA A 78 13.57 6.73 -4.70
CA ALA A 78 14.59 6.32 -5.66
C ALA A 78 14.21 5.01 -6.36
N ARG A 79 13.71 4.02 -5.61
CA ARG A 79 13.27 2.73 -6.18
C ARG A 79 12.06 2.88 -7.09
N LEU A 80 11.10 3.75 -6.75
CA LEU A 80 9.95 4.05 -7.60
C LEU A 80 10.38 4.64 -8.96
N LYS A 81 11.32 5.57 -8.95
CA LYS A 81 11.88 6.14 -10.18
C LYS A 81 12.55 5.08 -11.05
N VAL A 82 13.41 4.26 -10.46
CA VAL A 82 14.09 3.17 -11.17
C VAL A 82 13.06 2.19 -11.76
N GLN A 83 12.05 1.82 -10.98
CA GLN A 83 11.02 0.88 -11.44
C GLN A 83 10.16 1.48 -12.55
N GLY A 84 9.80 2.76 -12.45
CA GLY A 84 9.08 3.47 -13.51
C GLY A 84 9.84 3.44 -14.84
N ARG A 85 11.15 3.76 -14.81
CA ARG A 85 12.00 3.69 -16.01
C ARG A 85 12.10 2.28 -16.59
N LYS A 86 12.27 1.25 -15.73
CA LYS A 86 12.27 -0.16 -16.16
C LYS A 86 10.94 -0.59 -16.81
N SER A 87 9.85 0.03 -16.41
CA SER A 87 8.51 -0.21 -16.99
C SER A 87 8.22 0.61 -18.25
N GLY A 88 9.24 1.29 -18.81
CA GLY A 88 9.09 2.09 -20.03
C GLY A 88 8.44 3.46 -19.83
N MET A 89 8.30 3.93 -18.60
CA MET A 89 7.76 5.27 -18.34
C MET A 89 8.82 6.33 -18.63
N HIS A 90 8.47 7.32 -19.47
CA HIS A 90 9.36 8.44 -19.81
C HIS A 90 9.47 9.47 -18.69
N GLN A 91 8.51 9.50 -17.76
CA GLN A 91 8.49 10.42 -16.63
C GLN A 91 8.90 9.70 -15.34
N ASP A 92 9.54 10.44 -14.45
CA ASP A 92 9.85 9.95 -13.11
C ASP A 92 8.56 9.67 -12.32
N VAL A 93 8.41 8.44 -11.83
CA VAL A 93 7.28 8.04 -11.02
C VAL A 93 7.45 8.61 -9.61
N HIS A 94 6.46 9.36 -9.15
CA HIS A 94 6.41 9.92 -7.81
C HIS A 94 5.27 9.27 -6.99
N PRO A 95 5.42 9.15 -5.66
CA PRO A 95 4.38 8.58 -4.79
C PRO A 95 3.00 9.24 -4.94
N HIS A 96 2.96 10.56 -5.17
CA HIS A 96 1.70 11.28 -5.40
C HIS A 96 1.00 10.87 -6.69
N MET A 97 1.75 10.54 -7.75
CA MET A 97 1.16 10.02 -8.99
C MET A 97 0.47 8.68 -8.77
N LEU A 98 1.13 7.77 -8.04
CA LEU A 98 0.53 6.47 -7.71
C LEU A 98 -0.72 6.63 -6.84
N ARG A 99 -0.68 7.53 -5.88
CA ARG A 99 -1.82 7.84 -5.02
C ARG A 99 -2.98 8.43 -5.82
N HIS A 100 -2.69 9.36 -6.74
CA HIS A 100 -3.70 9.97 -7.60
C HIS A 100 -4.30 8.93 -8.55
N SER A 101 -3.47 8.13 -9.21
CA SER A 101 -3.92 7.02 -10.07
C SER A 101 -4.80 6.04 -9.30
N PHE A 102 -4.41 5.66 -8.09
CA PHE A 102 -5.22 4.82 -7.21
C PHE A 102 -6.59 5.46 -6.93
N ALA A 103 -6.61 6.75 -6.56
CA ALA A 103 -7.84 7.47 -6.26
C ALA A 103 -8.79 7.51 -7.47
N SER A 104 -8.26 7.82 -8.66
CA SER A 104 -9.05 7.87 -9.89
C SER A 104 -9.63 6.51 -10.26
N HIS A 105 -8.82 5.45 -10.25
CA HIS A 105 -9.29 4.10 -10.55
C HIS A 105 -10.33 3.59 -9.55
N MET A 106 -10.13 3.90 -8.26
CA MET A 106 -11.10 3.52 -7.23
C MET A 106 -12.41 4.27 -7.38
N LEU A 107 -12.36 5.57 -7.71
CA LEU A 107 -13.55 6.38 -7.93
C LEU A 107 -14.32 5.91 -9.17
N GLU A 108 -13.62 5.64 -10.28
CA GLU A 108 -14.22 5.11 -11.51
C GLU A 108 -14.88 3.75 -11.28
N SER A 109 -14.30 2.91 -10.43
CA SER A 109 -14.78 1.55 -10.20
C SER A 109 -15.87 1.45 -9.15
N SER A 110 -15.82 2.28 -8.09
CA SER A 110 -16.76 2.23 -6.98
C SER A 110 -17.89 3.25 -7.10
N GLY A 111 -17.65 4.37 -7.80
CA GLY A 111 -18.56 5.53 -7.83
C GLY A 111 -18.68 6.24 -6.47
N ASP A 112 -17.95 5.80 -5.44
CA ASP A 112 -18.05 6.31 -4.08
C ASP A 112 -16.85 7.21 -3.72
N LEU A 113 -17.02 8.50 -4.00
CA LEU A 113 -16.02 9.52 -3.68
C LEU A 113 -15.68 9.56 -2.18
N ARG A 114 -16.67 9.33 -1.32
CA ARG A 114 -16.49 9.40 0.13
C ARG A 114 -15.62 8.25 0.63
N ALA A 115 -15.90 7.03 0.19
CA ALA A 115 -15.07 5.86 0.51
C ALA A 115 -13.62 6.06 0.06
N VAL A 116 -13.40 6.58 -1.13
CA VAL A 116 -12.06 6.88 -1.65
C VAL A 116 -11.35 7.94 -0.80
N GLN A 117 -12.04 9.00 -0.39
CA GLN A 117 -11.46 10.06 0.46
C GLN A 117 -11.06 9.51 1.84
N GLU A 118 -11.85 8.64 2.44
CA GLU A 118 -11.55 8.01 3.73
C GLU A 118 -10.35 7.07 3.63
N LEU A 119 -10.27 6.23 2.59
CA LEU A 119 -9.10 5.39 2.31
C LEU A 119 -7.82 6.21 2.15
N LEU A 120 -7.93 7.37 1.54
CA LEU A 120 -6.82 8.30 1.39
C LEU A 120 -6.47 9.04 2.68
N GLY A 121 -7.31 8.98 3.71
CA GLY A 121 -7.07 9.63 5.00
C GLY A 121 -7.17 11.15 4.92
N HIS A 122 -8.19 11.68 4.24
CA HIS A 122 -8.53 13.09 4.28
C HIS A 122 -9.20 13.43 5.62
N ALA A 123 -8.56 14.25 6.43
CA ALA A 123 -8.89 14.49 7.83
C ALA A 123 -10.14 15.36 8.07
N ASN A 124 -10.81 15.87 7.04
CA ASN A 124 -11.84 16.91 7.16
C ASN A 124 -13.26 16.48 6.82
N ILE A 125 -13.58 15.19 6.93
CA ILE A 125 -14.98 14.78 6.82
C ILE A 125 -15.46 14.42 8.23
N SER A 126 -16.16 15.36 8.86
CA SER A 126 -16.83 15.16 10.12
C SER A 126 -18.04 14.24 9.91
N THR A 127 -17.82 12.95 9.93
CA THR A 127 -18.82 11.97 10.34
C THR A 127 -18.12 10.61 10.46
N THR A 128 -18.08 10.10 11.64
CA THR A 128 -17.61 8.75 11.98
C THR A 128 -18.63 7.74 11.44
N GLN A 129 -18.57 7.44 10.16
CA GLN A 129 -19.11 6.17 9.67
C GLN A 129 -17.99 5.16 9.81
N ILE A 130 -18.17 4.25 10.74
CA ILE A 130 -17.33 3.08 10.93
C ILE A 130 -17.58 2.20 9.72
N TYR A 131 -16.63 2.16 8.77
CA TYR A 131 -16.65 1.14 7.72
C TYR A 131 -16.53 -0.22 8.39
N THR A 132 -17.53 -1.06 8.18
CA THR A 132 -17.52 -2.42 8.67
C THR A 132 -16.49 -3.25 7.89
N HIS A 133 -16.05 -4.35 8.45
CA HIS A 133 -15.16 -5.31 7.80
C HIS A 133 -15.67 -5.74 6.40
N LEU A 134 -16.99 -5.74 6.21
CA LEU A 134 -17.66 -6.05 4.94
C LEU A 134 -17.41 -4.98 3.87
N ASP A 135 -17.36 -3.69 4.24
CA ASP A 135 -17.11 -2.60 3.31
C ASP A 135 -15.67 -2.65 2.77
N PHE A 136 -14.70 -2.96 3.63
CA PHE A 136 -13.30 -3.13 3.21
C PHE A 136 -13.10 -4.33 2.29
N GLN A 137 -13.79 -5.45 2.53
CA GLN A 137 -13.74 -6.60 1.63
C GLN A 137 -14.36 -6.29 0.27
N HIS A 138 -15.43 -5.52 0.23
CA HIS A 138 -16.03 -5.07 -1.02
C HIS A 138 -15.05 -4.18 -1.80
N LEU A 139 -14.45 -3.19 -1.16
CA LEU A 139 -13.45 -2.31 -1.76
C LEU A 139 -12.21 -3.07 -2.23
N ALA A 140 -11.76 -4.08 -1.52
CA ALA A 140 -10.65 -4.93 -1.95
C ALA A 140 -11.00 -5.72 -3.21
N LYS A 141 -12.23 -6.25 -3.32
CA LYS A 141 -12.72 -6.92 -4.55
C LYS A 141 -12.82 -5.96 -5.72
N VAL A 142 -13.34 -4.75 -5.51
CA VAL A 142 -13.42 -3.71 -6.52
C VAL A 142 -12.02 -3.33 -7.00
N TYR A 143 -11.07 -3.17 -6.08
CA TYR A 143 -9.67 -2.90 -6.40
C TYR A 143 -9.03 -4.02 -7.22
N ASP A 144 -9.18 -5.28 -6.79
CA ASP A 144 -8.64 -6.43 -7.50
C ASP A 144 -9.23 -6.55 -8.93
N ALA A 145 -10.52 -6.22 -9.10
CA ALA A 145 -11.19 -6.24 -10.41
C ALA A 145 -10.75 -5.08 -11.32
N ALA A 146 -10.49 -3.90 -10.75
CA ALA A 146 -10.13 -2.68 -11.48
C ALA A 146 -8.65 -2.59 -11.81
N HIS A 147 -7.78 -3.31 -11.06
CA HIS A 147 -6.34 -3.17 -11.20
C HIS A 147 -5.87 -3.69 -12.58
N PRO A 148 -5.10 -2.92 -13.35
CA PRO A 148 -4.66 -3.31 -14.71
C PRO A 148 -3.91 -4.65 -14.79
N ARG A 149 -3.23 -5.04 -13.70
CA ARG A 149 -2.54 -6.35 -13.60
C ARG A 149 -3.45 -7.52 -13.21
N ALA A 150 -4.63 -7.26 -12.67
CA ALA A 150 -5.60 -8.32 -12.36
C ALA A 150 -6.17 -8.95 -13.65
N LYS A 151 -6.12 -8.20 -14.77
CA LYS A 151 -6.56 -8.65 -16.10
C LYS A 151 -5.47 -9.32 -16.93
N ARG A 152 -4.29 -9.65 -16.37
CA ARG A 152 -3.29 -10.39 -17.12
C ARG A 152 -3.81 -11.82 -17.30
N ARG A 153 -4.39 -12.08 -18.47
CA ARG A 153 -4.79 -13.42 -18.94
C ARG A 153 -3.59 -14.36 -18.74
N THR A 154 -3.81 -15.43 -18.02
CA THR A 154 -3.09 -16.68 -18.20
C THR A 154 -3.28 -17.09 -19.66
N GLY A 155 -2.30 -16.89 -20.48
CA GLY A 155 -2.34 -17.21 -21.91
C GLY A 155 -0.96 -17.04 -22.50
N ASP A 156 -0.36 -18.18 -22.68
CA ASP A 156 0.84 -18.67 -23.34
C ASP A 156 2.05 -18.83 -22.46
#